data_9eab812f2664ae799c3b45675bea3188
#
_entry.id   9eab812f2664ae799c3b45675bea3188
#
_cell.length_a   1.000
_cell.length_b   1.000
_cell.length_c   1.000
_cell.angle_alpha   90.00
_cell.angle_beta   90.00
_cell.angle_gamma   90.00
#
_symmetry.space_group_name_H-M   'P 1'
#
loop_
_entity.id
_entity.type
_entity.pdbx_description
1 polymer ?
#
loop_
_entity_poly.entity_id
_entity_poly.type
_entity_poly.pdbx_seq_one_letter_code
_entity_poly.pdbx_strand_id
1 'polypeptide(L)'
;CGAPDLALYKNNVPYAYFEAKDLEVGDLDGRKKNKEQFDRYKASLNTIVFTDYLDFHLYEDGSLISKVELAYIDKGHIRLNEEAVPHFISMLEHLKMLKPQTISSPVRLAKIMATKARMLADAIEKVLANDTYQTGSFWNKLRAFKEVLNNDLNEKTFADLYAQTIAYGLFAARLHDDTPDTFTRQEAANLIPKSNPFLRQIFQQLAGYDINDSIAWIVDDLVNIFAVTDVKK
;
A
#
# COMPACT_ATOMS: atom_id res chain seq x y z
N CYS A 1 -2.18 -7.51 -7.77
CA CYS A 1 -2.90 -6.34 -7.24
C CYS A 1 -2.02 -5.13 -7.41
N GLY A 2 -2.48 -4.15 -8.17
CA GLY A 2 -1.75 -2.91 -8.42
C GLY A 2 -1.77 -1.94 -7.23
N ALA A 3 -1.08 -0.82 -7.38
CA ALA A 3 -1.29 0.35 -6.55
C ALA A 3 -2.70 0.91 -6.79
N PRO A 4 -3.25 1.70 -5.85
CA PRO A 4 -4.36 2.59 -6.15
C PRO A 4 -4.02 3.53 -7.32
N ASP A 5 -5.02 3.91 -8.11
CA ASP A 5 -4.80 4.69 -9.34
C ASP A 5 -4.21 6.08 -9.06
N LEU A 6 -4.61 6.70 -7.94
CA LEU A 6 -4.12 8.01 -7.52
C LEU A 6 -3.84 8.03 -6.01
N ALA A 7 -2.87 8.86 -5.60
CA ALA A 7 -2.63 9.17 -4.20
C ALA A 7 -2.48 10.69 -4.01
N LEU A 8 -3.04 11.21 -2.92
CA LEU A 8 -2.88 12.59 -2.51
C LEU A 8 -1.78 12.68 -1.46
N TYR A 9 -0.84 13.61 -1.68
CA TYR A 9 0.34 13.78 -0.84
C TYR A 9 0.32 15.14 -0.13
N LYS A 10 0.84 15.16 1.10
CA LYS A 10 1.20 16.36 1.83
C LYS A 10 2.58 16.17 2.45
N ASN A 11 3.52 17.03 2.10
CA ASN A 11 4.94 16.92 2.50
C ASN A 11 5.52 15.52 2.17
N ASN A 12 5.28 15.04 0.96
CA ASN A 12 5.66 13.71 0.45
C ASN A 12 5.04 12.50 1.18
N VAL A 13 4.11 12.72 2.12
CA VAL A 13 3.40 11.65 2.81
C VAL A 13 2.02 11.48 2.20
N PRO A 14 1.66 10.27 1.73
CA PRO A 14 0.33 10.00 1.22
C PRO A 14 -0.69 10.04 2.36
N TYR A 15 -1.83 10.66 2.14
CA TYR A 15 -2.87 10.77 3.15
C TYR A 15 -4.26 10.32 2.66
N ALA A 16 -4.46 10.26 1.36
CA ALA A 16 -5.68 9.70 0.76
C ALA A 16 -5.37 9.07 -0.59
N TYR A 17 -6.17 8.10 -0.99
CA TYR A 17 -6.01 7.33 -2.21
C TYR A 17 -7.31 7.30 -3.00
N PHE A 18 -7.22 7.08 -4.31
CA PHE A 18 -8.35 6.87 -5.20
C PHE A 18 -8.14 5.59 -6.00
N GLU A 19 -9.19 4.80 -6.10
CA GLU A 19 -9.29 3.65 -6.99
C GLU A 19 -10.45 3.88 -7.94
N ALA A 20 -10.15 4.01 -9.22
CA ALA A 20 -11.13 4.22 -10.26
C ALA A 20 -11.53 2.89 -10.91
N LYS A 21 -12.76 2.80 -11.33
CA LYS A 21 -13.31 1.69 -12.10
C LYS A 21 -13.95 2.21 -13.37
N ASP A 22 -14.14 1.31 -14.34
CA ASP A 22 -14.87 1.64 -15.56
C ASP A 22 -16.28 2.14 -15.21
N LEU A 23 -16.79 3.01 -16.05
CA LEU A 23 -18.14 3.58 -15.93
C LEU A 23 -19.20 2.47 -15.76
N GLU A 24 -20.16 2.73 -14.91
CA GLU A 24 -21.30 1.84 -14.65
C GLU A 24 -20.94 0.44 -14.13
N VAL A 25 -19.76 0.27 -13.53
CA VAL A 25 -19.39 -1.03 -12.92
C VAL A 25 -20.39 -1.47 -11.85
N GLY A 26 -21.08 -0.52 -11.21
CA GLY A 26 -22.16 -0.78 -10.26
C GLY A 26 -21.77 -1.58 -9.02
N ASP A 27 -20.45 -1.71 -8.73
CA ASP A 27 -19.91 -2.50 -7.62
C ASP A 27 -18.87 -1.70 -6.82
N LEU A 28 -19.11 -0.39 -6.67
CA LEU A 28 -18.22 0.47 -5.84
C LEU A 28 -18.29 0.15 -4.34
N ASP A 29 -19.29 -0.60 -3.91
CA ASP A 29 -19.37 -1.14 -2.55
C ASP A 29 -18.47 -2.38 -2.36
N GLY A 30 -17.93 -2.94 -3.46
CA GLY A 30 -17.06 -4.12 -3.43
C GLY A 30 -17.78 -5.39 -2.96
N ARG A 31 -19.00 -5.63 -3.43
CA ARG A 31 -19.80 -6.79 -3.01
C ARG A 31 -19.64 -8.01 -3.92
N LYS A 32 -19.13 -7.81 -5.15
CA LYS A 32 -19.02 -8.83 -6.19
C LYS A 32 -17.58 -8.98 -6.68
N LYS A 33 -17.33 -8.61 -7.93
CA LYS A 33 -16.04 -8.76 -8.64
C LYS A 33 -14.89 -8.04 -7.96
N ASN A 34 -15.14 -6.87 -7.35
CA ASN A 34 -14.11 -6.03 -6.74
C ASN A 34 -13.92 -6.30 -5.23
N LYS A 35 -14.68 -7.25 -4.64
CA LYS A 35 -14.72 -7.47 -3.19
C LYS A 35 -13.33 -7.64 -2.57
N GLU A 36 -12.54 -8.57 -3.09
CA GLU A 36 -11.22 -8.88 -2.54
C GLU A 36 -10.26 -7.68 -2.58
N GLN A 37 -10.26 -6.94 -3.70
CA GLN A 37 -9.43 -5.75 -3.85
C GLN A 37 -9.88 -4.63 -2.91
N PHE A 38 -11.18 -4.35 -2.85
CA PHE A 38 -11.74 -3.29 -2.03
C PHE A 38 -11.60 -3.57 -0.54
N ASP A 39 -11.84 -4.81 -0.10
CA ASP A 39 -11.66 -5.20 1.30
C ASP A 39 -10.20 -5.06 1.72
N ARG A 40 -9.25 -5.42 0.85
CA ARG A 40 -7.84 -5.23 1.09
C ARG A 40 -7.46 -3.75 1.19
N TYR A 41 -7.93 -2.91 0.29
CA TYR A 41 -7.66 -1.47 0.35
C TYR A 41 -8.29 -0.83 1.58
N LYS A 42 -9.54 -1.12 1.89
CA LYS A 42 -10.21 -0.65 3.12
C LYS A 42 -9.49 -1.08 4.41
N ALA A 43 -8.87 -2.25 4.41
CA ALA A 43 -8.10 -2.75 5.55
C ALA A 43 -6.71 -2.12 5.69
N SER A 44 -6.12 -1.63 4.59
CA SER A 44 -4.71 -1.21 4.51
C SER A 44 -4.49 0.28 4.35
N LEU A 45 -5.50 1.01 3.86
CA LEU A 45 -5.42 2.43 3.58
C LEU A 45 -6.34 3.18 4.54
N ASN A 46 -5.82 4.23 5.18
CA ASN A 46 -6.60 5.01 6.14
C ASN A 46 -7.75 5.73 5.46
N THR A 47 -7.52 6.30 4.28
CA THR A 47 -8.52 7.02 3.51
C THR A 47 -8.45 6.59 2.06
N ILE A 48 -9.56 6.12 1.51
CA ILE A 48 -9.68 5.75 0.10
C ILE A 48 -11.04 6.17 -0.46
N VAL A 49 -11.02 6.65 -1.68
CA VAL A 49 -12.21 6.93 -2.49
C VAL A 49 -12.29 5.90 -3.61
N PHE A 50 -13.35 5.13 -3.66
CA PHE A 50 -13.70 4.32 -4.82
C PHE A 50 -14.62 5.13 -5.74
N THR A 51 -14.35 5.13 -7.03
CA THR A 51 -15.14 5.89 -8.01
C THR A 51 -15.21 5.17 -9.35
N ASP A 52 -16.30 5.40 -10.08
CA ASP A 52 -16.43 5.15 -11.51
C ASP A 52 -16.62 6.45 -12.29
N TYR A 53 -16.19 7.58 -11.71
CA TYR A 53 -16.33 8.96 -12.18
C TYR A 53 -17.74 9.54 -12.12
N LEU A 54 -18.77 8.72 -11.89
CA LEU A 54 -20.15 9.15 -11.67
C LEU A 54 -20.49 9.12 -10.19
N ASP A 55 -20.09 8.05 -9.53
CA ASP A 55 -20.23 7.82 -8.10
C ASP A 55 -18.88 7.93 -7.38
N PHE A 56 -18.91 8.44 -6.16
CA PHE A 56 -17.75 8.57 -5.27
C PHE A 56 -18.08 8.04 -3.88
N HIS A 57 -17.37 7.01 -3.44
CA HIS A 57 -17.53 6.39 -2.13
C HIS A 57 -16.27 6.61 -1.29
N LEU A 58 -16.33 7.50 -0.31
CA LEU A 58 -15.23 7.79 0.61
C LEU A 58 -15.29 6.85 1.81
N TYR A 59 -14.19 6.17 2.05
CA TYR A 59 -13.97 5.32 3.23
C TYR A 59 -12.81 5.86 4.05
N GLU A 60 -12.98 5.87 5.40
CA GLU A 60 -11.92 6.12 6.36
C GLU A 60 -11.85 5.00 7.37
N ASP A 61 -10.64 4.49 7.62
CA ASP A 61 -10.38 3.34 8.51
C ASP A 61 -11.32 2.15 8.24
N GLY A 62 -11.64 1.92 6.96
CA GLY A 62 -12.52 0.85 6.47
C GLY A 62 -14.02 1.14 6.58
N SER A 63 -14.43 2.26 7.16
CA SER A 63 -15.84 2.66 7.31
C SER A 63 -16.26 3.63 6.22
N LEU A 64 -17.47 3.46 5.66
CA LEU A 64 -18.04 4.39 4.69
C LEU A 64 -18.39 5.71 5.39
N ILE A 65 -17.80 6.81 4.91
CA ILE A 65 -18.01 8.16 5.44
C ILE A 65 -18.98 8.96 4.58
N SER A 66 -18.82 8.86 3.26
CA SER A 66 -19.66 9.62 2.32
C SER A 66 -19.85 8.82 1.03
N LYS A 67 -21.04 9.01 0.45
CA LYS A 67 -21.40 8.49 -0.87
C LYS A 67 -22.05 9.61 -1.65
N VAL A 68 -21.53 9.90 -2.84
CA VAL A 68 -22.02 10.98 -3.70
C VAL A 68 -22.19 10.47 -5.12
N GLU A 69 -23.42 10.43 -5.61
CA GLU A 69 -23.77 10.23 -7.01
C GLU A 69 -23.72 11.59 -7.73
N LEU A 70 -22.54 11.97 -8.23
CA LEU A 70 -22.31 13.26 -8.86
C LEU A 70 -22.95 13.36 -10.22
N ALA A 71 -23.02 12.25 -10.95
CA ALA A 71 -23.64 12.18 -12.25
C ALA A 71 -24.26 10.78 -12.48
N TYR A 72 -25.12 10.68 -13.45
CA TYR A 72 -25.76 9.43 -13.88
C TYR A 72 -25.92 9.38 -15.40
N ILE A 73 -26.17 8.20 -15.96
CA ILE A 73 -26.40 8.02 -17.40
C ILE A 73 -27.90 7.99 -17.67
N ASP A 74 -28.38 8.92 -18.48
CA ASP A 74 -29.74 8.96 -19.03
C ASP A 74 -29.71 8.85 -20.55
N LYS A 75 -30.32 7.78 -21.09
CA LYS A 75 -30.39 7.50 -22.54
C LYS A 75 -29.03 7.59 -23.25
N GLY A 76 -27.97 7.09 -22.61
CA GLY A 76 -26.59 7.09 -23.14
C GLY A 76 -25.85 8.43 -23.03
N HIS A 77 -26.39 9.40 -22.29
CA HIS A 77 -25.76 10.70 -22.04
C HIS A 77 -25.50 10.87 -20.53
N ILE A 78 -24.32 11.35 -20.19
CA ILE A 78 -23.98 11.70 -18.80
C ILE A 78 -24.76 12.96 -18.40
N ARG A 79 -25.49 12.89 -17.29
CA ARG A 79 -26.23 13.98 -16.69
C ARG A 79 -25.65 14.29 -15.32
N LEU A 80 -25.32 15.57 -15.09
CA LEU A 80 -24.88 16.06 -13.79
C LEU A 80 -26.07 16.04 -12.80
N ASN A 81 -25.83 15.54 -11.61
CA ASN A 81 -26.74 15.69 -10.48
C ASN A 81 -26.41 16.99 -9.74
N GLU A 82 -27.06 18.09 -10.11
CA GLU A 82 -26.77 19.43 -9.56
C GLU A 82 -26.95 19.48 -8.05
N GLU A 83 -27.90 18.72 -7.48
CA GLU A 83 -28.14 18.65 -6.02
C GLU A 83 -26.99 17.96 -5.29
N ALA A 84 -26.22 17.09 -5.94
CA ALA A 84 -25.09 16.40 -5.35
C ALA A 84 -23.78 17.24 -5.39
N VAL A 85 -23.71 18.29 -6.20
CA VAL A 85 -22.49 19.11 -6.34
C VAL A 85 -22.02 19.69 -5.01
N PRO A 86 -22.87 20.28 -4.14
CA PRO A 86 -22.41 20.75 -2.85
C PRO A 86 -21.86 19.64 -1.96
N HIS A 87 -22.42 18.43 -2.00
CA HIS A 87 -21.92 17.28 -1.24
C HIS A 87 -20.59 16.80 -1.75
N PHE A 88 -20.38 16.81 -3.08
CA PHE A 88 -19.09 16.48 -3.69
C PHE A 88 -18.01 17.48 -3.30
N ILE A 89 -18.32 18.78 -3.35
CA ILE A 89 -17.39 19.83 -2.90
C ILE A 89 -17.04 19.64 -1.43
N SER A 90 -18.02 19.37 -0.57
CA SER A 90 -17.81 19.11 0.86
C SER A 90 -16.90 17.90 1.09
N MET A 91 -17.07 16.82 0.31
CA MET A 91 -16.17 15.66 0.35
C MET A 91 -14.72 16.03 -0.05
N LEU A 92 -14.54 16.84 -1.10
CA LEU A 92 -13.21 17.30 -1.52
C LEU A 92 -12.56 18.21 -0.47
N GLU A 93 -13.34 19.11 0.15
CA GLU A 93 -12.88 19.97 1.23
C GLU A 93 -12.48 19.14 2.45
N HIS A 94 -13.25 18.12 2.79
CA HIS A 94 -12.88 17.17 3.84
C HIS A 94 -11.55 16.50 3.55
N LEU A 95 -11.37 15.94 2.34
CA LEU A 95 -10.08 15.34 1.92
C LEU A 95 -8.93 16.34 2.02
N LYS A 96 -9.13 17.61 1.61
CA LYS A 96 -8.12 18.67 1.69
C LYS A 96 -7.71 18.99 3.13
N MET A 97 -8.63 18.88 4.09
CA MET A 97 -8.39 19.15 5.51
C MET A 97 -7.69 18.00 6.22
N LEU A 98 -7.70 16.80 5.63
CA LEU A 98 -6.97 15.66 6.18
C LEU A 98 -5.46 16.00 6.30
N LYS A 99 -4.88 15.50 7.35
CA LYS A 99 -3.44 15.60 7.58
C LYS A 99 -2.84 14.21 7.58
N PRO A 100 -1.62 14.05 7.07
CA PRO A 100 -0.85 12.84 7.33
C PRO A 100 -0.84 12.62 8.84
N GLN A 101 -1.36 11.49 9.29
CA GLN A 101 -1.46 11.26 10.73
C GLN A 101 -0.09 10.82 11.24
N THR A 102 0.49 11.58 12.15
CA THR A 102 1.63 11.10 12.96
C THR A 102 1.17 9.90 13.77
N ILE A 103 1.80 8.75 13.55
CA ILE A 103 1.45 7.53 14.25
C ILE A 103 2.23 7.52 15.56
N SER A 104 1.54 7.78 16.67
CA SER A 104 2.10 7.76 18.02
C SER A 104 1.71 6.51 18.83
N SER A 105 0.79 5.69 18.30
CA SER A 105 0.33 4.46 18.95
C SER A 105 1.10 3.24 18.43
N PRO A 106 1.87 2.54 19.28
CA PRO A 106 2.55 1.30 18.89
C PRO A 106 1.61 0.22 18.36
N VAL A 107 0.41 0.10 18.94
CA VAL A 107 -0.62 -0.86 18.50
C VAL A 107 -1.11 -0.52 17.10
N ARG A 108 -1.34 0.77 16.81
CA ARG A 108 -1.75 1.22 15.47
C ARG A 108 -0.64 0.98 14.46
N LEU A 109 0.60 1.29 14.79
CA LEU A 109 1.76 1.02 13.93
C LEU A 109 1.88 -0.46 13.62
N ALA A 110 1.81 -1.33 14.62
CA ALA A 110 1.87 -2.78 14.44
C ALA A 110 0.75 -3.30 13.52
N LYS A 111 -0.47 -2.77 13.66
CA LYS A 111 -1.61 -3.11 12.77
C LYS A 111 -1.34 -2.70 11.33
N ILE A 112 -0.82 -1.49 11.10
CA ILE A 112 -0.48 -1.00 9.77
C ILE A 112 0.64 -1.86 9.16
N MET A 113 1.73 -2.11 9.90
CA MET A 113 2.82 -2.96 9.46
C MET A 113 2.34 -4.37 9.08
N ALA A 114 1.52 -5.00 9.92
CA ALA A 114 0.97 -6.32 9.65
C ALA A 114 0.10 -6.34 8.38
N THR A 115 -0.67 -5.26 8.14
CA THR A 115 -1.51 -5.15 6.95
C THR A 115 -0.67 -4.94 5.70
N LYS A 116 0.35 -4.08 5.76
CA LYS A 116 1.28 -3.84 4.63
C LYS A 116 2.12 -5.08 4.34
N ALA A 117 2.57 -5.82 5.36
CA ALA A 117 3.27 -7.09 5.17
C ALA A 117 2.38 -8.11 4.43
N ARG A 118 1.10 -8.24 4.80
CA ARG A 118 0.16 -9.10 4.05
C ARG A 118 0.00 -8.66 2.59
N MET A 119 -0.12 -7.35 2.34
CA MET A 119 -0.19 -6.84 0.95
C MET A 119 1.06 -7.15 0.14
N LEU A 120 2.24 -7.03 0.75
CA LEU A 120 3.51 -7.42 0.14
C LEU A 120 3.52 -8.91 -0.20
N ALA A 121 3.13 -9.77 0.76
CA ALA A 121 3.07 -11.21 0.56
C ALA A 121 2.12 -11.58 -0.60
N ASP A 122 0.89 -11.05 -0.59
CA ASP A 122 -0.09 -11.26 -1.66
C ASP A 122 0.43 -10.82 -3.04
N ALA A 123 1.13 -9.69 -3.10
CA ALA A 123 1.71 -9.18 -4.34
C ALA A 123 2.83 -10.10 -4.86
N ILE A 124 3.71 -10.58 -3.96
CA ILE A 124 4.79 -11.50 -4.29
C ILE A 124 4.23 -12.85 -4.75
N GLU A 125 3.25 -13.43 -4.05
CA GLU A 125 2.59 -14.66 -4.47
C GLU A 125 2.01 -14.55 -5.88
N LYS A 126 1.35 -13.43 -6.20
CA LYS A 126 0.79 -13.19 -7.54
C LYS A 126 1.87 -13.11 -8.61
N VAL A 127 3.00 -12.45 -8.32
CA VAL A 127 4.11 -12.39 -9.27
C VAL A 127 4.71 -13.78 -9.49
N LEU A 128 4.90 -14.57 -8.43
CA LEU A 128 5.38 -15.95 -8.53
C LEU A 128 4.42 -16.85 -9.34
N ALA A 129 3.12 -16.74 -9.07
CA ALA A 129 2.09 -17.54 -9.76
C ALA A 129 1.97 -17.20 -11.26
N ASN A 130 2.24 -15.94 -11.64
CA ASN A 130 2.17 -15.50 -13.03
C ASN A 130 3.45 -15.80 -13.84
N ASP A 131 4.55 -16.10 -13.17
CA ASP A 131 5.82 -16.45 -13.83
C ASP A 131 5.93 -17.96 -14.06
N THR A 132 5.28 -18.42 -15.12
CA THR A 132 5.25 -19.85 -15.51
C THR A 132 6.64 -20.45 -15.79
N TYR A 133 7.60 -19.64 -16.19
CA TYR A 133 8.97 -20.09 -16.47
C TYR A 133 9.88 -20.11 -15.25
N GLN A 134 9.44 -19.57 -14.12
CA GLN A 134 10.18 -19.51 -12.86
C GLN A 134 11.56 -18.86 -12.97
N THR A 135 11.69 -17.84 -13.84
CA THR A 135 12.96 -17.15 -14.14
C THR A 135 13.07 -15.76 -13.55
N GLY A 136 11.97 -15.22 -13.05
CA GLY A 136 11.89 -13.87 -12.50
C GLY A 136 12.68 -13.69 -11.21
N SER A 137 12.82 -12.42 -10.82
CA SER A 137 13.64 -12.04 -9.67
C SER A 137 13.16 -12.67 -8.35
N PHE A 138 11.85 -12.89 -8.15
CA PHE A 138 11.34 -13.54 -6.95
C PHE A 138 11.62 -15.04 -6.92
N TRP A 139 11.64 -15.72 -8.05
CA TRP A 139 12.06 -17.12 -8.11
C TRP A 139 13.54 -17.29 -7.77
N ASN A 140 14.40 -16.36 -8.20
CA ASN A 140 15.81 -16.34 -7.81
C ASN A 140 15.97 -16.14 -6.30
N LYS A 141 15.18 -15.22 -5.73
CA LYS A 141 15.18 -14.98 -4.28
C LYS A 141 14.66 -16.19 -3.50
N LEU A 142 13.58 -16.83 -3.95
CA LEU A 142 13.06 -18.03 -3.33
C LEU A 142 14.13 -19.14 -3.28
N ARG A 143 14.87 -19.36 -4.40
CA ARG A 143 15.98 -20.33 -4.43
C ARG A 143 17.06 -19.99 -3.41
N ALA A 144 17.49 -18.73 -3.36
CA ALA A 144 18.48 -18.26 -2.40
C ALA A 144 18.00 -18.43 -0.93
N PHE A 145 16.72 -18.17 -0.67
CA PHE A 145 16.13 -18.39 0.67
C PHE A 145 16.08 -19.86 1.04
N LYS A 146 15.78 -20.75 0.09
CA LYS A 146 15.83 -22.21 0.29
C LYS A 146 17.23 -22.67 0.71
N GLU A 147 18.25 -22.21 0.03
CA GLU A 147 19.65 -22.56 0.30
C GLU A 147 20.15 -22.09 1.68
N VAL A 148 19.69 -20.87 2.12
CA VAL A 148 20.22 -20.25 3.33
C VAL A 148 19.40 -20.59 4.57
N LEU A 149 18.08 -20.75 4.45
CA LEU A 149 17.17 -20.89 5.58
C LEU A 149 16.56 -22.28 5.70
N ASN A 150 15.83 -22.71 4.69
CA ASN A 150 15.12 -24.00 4.71
C ASN A 150 14.74 -24.45 3.29
N ASN A 151 15.19 -25.64 2.88
CA ASN A 151 14.90 -26.22 1.58
C ASN A 151 13.40 -26.49 1.32
N ASP A 152 12.58 -26.61 2.37
CA ASP A 152 11.15 -26.91 2.28
C ASP A 152 10.25 -25.68 2.06
N LEU A 153 10.84 -24.48 1.90
CA LEU A 153 10.07 -23.25 1.63
C LEU A 153 9.27 -23.38 0.33
N ASN A 154 7.98 -23.17 0.41
CA ASN A 154 7.10 -22.99 -0.75
C ASN A 154 6.90 -21.48 -1.07
N GLU A 155 6.25 -21.20 -2.18
CA GLU A 155 6.02 -19.84 -2.68
C GLU A 155 5.31 -18.96 -1.65
N LYS A 156 4.28 -19.48 -1.01
CA LYS A 156 3.48 -18.78 0.01
C LYS A 156 4.31 -18.45 1.24
N THR A 157 4.98 -19.46 1.81
CA THR A 157 5.82 -19.26 2.99
C THR A 157 6.98 -18.32 2.72
N PHE A 158 7.56 -18.39 1.50
CA PHE A 158 8.59 -17.44 1.08
C PHE A 158 8.02 -16.02 0.98
N ALA A 159 6.85 -15.82 0.36
CA ALA A 159 6.23 -14.52 0.22
C ALA A 159 5.96 -13.89 1.59
N ASP A 160 5.40 -14.65 2.54
CA ASP A 160 5.18 -14.21 3.91
C ASP A 160 6.49 -13.82 4.61
N LEU A 161 7.51 -14.69 4.54
CA LEU A 161 8.79 -14.45 5.19
C LEU A 161 9.51 -13.23 4.60
N TYR A 162 9.52 -13.10 3.28
CA TYR A 162 10.15 -11.98 2.58
C TYR A 162 9.44 -10.66 2.90
N ALA A 163 8.12 -10.63 2.89
CA ALA A 163 7.32 -9.47 3.26
C ALA A 163 7.54 -9.03 4.70
N GLN A 164 7.56 -9.97 5.65
CA GLN A 164 7.86 -9.69 7.05
C GLN A 164 9.28 -9.16 7.22
N THR A 165 10.26 -9.74 6.51
CA THR A 165 11.64 -9.27 6.53
C THR A 165 11.77 -7.82 6.08
N ILE A 166 11.03 -7.42 5.03
CA ILE A 166 10.98 -6.03 4.58
C ILE A 166 10.38 -5.14 5.66
N ALA A 167 9.19 -5.47 6.17
CA ALA A 167 8.48 -4.63 7.11
C ALA A 167 9.26 -4.44 8.43
N TYR A 168 9.79 -5.53 9.00
CA TYR A 168 10.59 -5.45 10.24
C TYR A 168 11.96 -4.82 10.02
N GLY A 169 12.59 -5.06 8.87
CA GLY A 169 13.87 -4.44 8.56
C GLY A 169 13.76 -2.93 8.36
N LEU A 170 12.69 -2.43 7.70
CA LEU A 170 12.40 -1.00 7.60
C LEU A 170 12.15 -0.40 8.99
N PHE A 171 11.38 -1.08 9.84
CA PHE A 171 11.16 -0.64 11.22
C PHE A 171 12.47 -0.58 12.02
N ALA A 172 13.30 -1.61 11.92
CA ALA A 172 14.60 -1.64 12.59
C ALA A 172 15.54 -0.53 12.08
N ALA A 173 15.57 -0.28 10.77
CA ALA A 173 16.33 0.83 10.20
C ALA A 173 15.85 2.17 10.78
N ARG A 174 14.52 2.36 10.84
CA ARG A 174 13.92 3.58 11.38
C ARG A 174 14.23 3.81 12.87
N LEU A 175 14.33 2.74 13.67
CA LEU A 175 14.76 2.85 15.07
C LEU A 175 16.20 3.37 15.24
N HIS A 176 17.07 3.08 14.26
CA HIS A 176 18.47 3.53 14.25
C HIS A 176 18.68 4.82 13.46
N ASP A 177 17.60 5.41 12.96
CA ASP A 177 17.65 6.66 12.19
C ASP A 177 17.58 7.86 13.15
N ASP A 178 18.57 8.76 13.02
CA ASP A 178 18.64 10.01 13.77
C ASP A 178 18.05 11.20 12.97
N THR A 179 17.68 11.00 11.71
CA THR A 179 17.17 12.03 10.78
C THR A 179 15.78 11.67 10.23
N PRO A 180 14.76 11.57 11.09
CA PRO A 180 13.45 11.01 10.73
C PRO A 180 12.78 11.64 9.52
N ASP A 181 12.95 12.95 9.33
CA ASP A 181 12.28 13.72 8.28
C ASP A 181 12.79 13.40 6.86
N THR A 182 13.92 12.69 6.76
CA THR A 182 14.55 12.31 5.48
C THR A 182 14.54 10.80 5.22
N PHE A 183 13.84 10.02 6.05
CA PHE A 183 13.83 8.57 5.96
C PHE A 183 13.39 8.07 4.58
N THR A 184 14.27 7.31 3.92
CA THR A 184 14.09 6.80 2.56
C THR A 184 14.46 5.32 2.48
N ARG A 185 14.13 4.64 1.36
CA ARG A 185 14.60 3.27 1.11
C ARG A 185 16.12 3.16 1.10
N GLN A 186 16.80 4.15 0.50
CA GLN A 186 18.26 4.21 0.43
C GLN A 186 18.87 4.36 1.82
N GLU A 187 18.30 5.21 2.64
CA GLU A 187 18.73 5.42 4.00
C GLU A 187 18.50 4.16 4.85
N ALA A 188 17.32 3.53 4.73
CA ALA A 188 17.05 2.26 5.39
C ALA A 188 18.09 1.19 5.05
N ALA A 189 18.47 1.06 3.77
CA ALA A 189 19.50 0.11 3.34
C ALA A 189 20.88 0.40 3.98
N ASN A 190 21.22 1.67 4.18
CA ASN A 190 22.47 2.06 4.84
C ASN A 190 22.45 1.80 6.35
N LEU A 191 21.29 1.88 7.00
CA LEU A 191 21.10 1.67 8.43
C LEU A 191 21.03 0.19 8.83
N ILE A 192 20.86 -0.74 7.89
CA ILE A 192 20.89 -2.17 8.18
C ILE A 192 22.30 -2.59 8.66
N PRO A 193 22.38 -3.28 9.82
CA PRO A 193 23.65 -3.67 10.41
C PRO A 193 24.54 -4.49 9.48
N LYS A 194 25.84 -4.19 9.46
CA LYS A 194 26.85 -4.92 8.65
C LYS A 194 27.00 -6.38 9.07
N SER A 195 26.63 -6.72 10.30
CA SER A 195 26.65 -8.07 10.84
C SER A 195 25.63 -9.02 10.23
N ASN A 196 24.65 -8.51 9.45
CA ASN A 196 23.67 -9.31 8.73
C ASN A 196 23.79 -9.11 7.22
N PRO A 197 24.70 -9.82 6.52
CA PRO A 197 24.91 -9.66 5.07
C PRO A 197 23.69 -9.99 4.24
N PHE A 198 22.91 -10.99 4.66
CA PHE A 198 21.71 -11.43 3.97
C PHE A 198 20.62 -10.34 3.97
N LEU A 199 20.34 -9.76 5.13
CA LEU A 199 19.38 -8.66 5.25
C LEU A 199 19.85 -7.43 4.47
N ARG A 200 21.15 -7.11 4.51
CA ARG A 200 21.71 -6.02 3.70
C ARG A 200 21.52 -6.23 2.21
N GLN A 201 21.71 -7.44 1.70
CA GLN A 201 21.50 -7.74 0.29
C GLN A 201 20.04 -7.50 -0.13
N ILE A 202 19.06 -7.91 0.70
CA ILE A 202 17.64 -7.63 0.47
C ILE A 202 17.41 -6.12 0.40
N PHE A 203 17.92 -5.35 1.36
CA PHE A 203 17.70 -3.91 1.43
C PHE A 203 18.43 -3.12 0.34
N GLN A 204 19.59 -3.57 -0.10
CA GLN A 204 20.26 -2.98 -1.27
C GLN A 204 19.43 -3.14 -2.55
N GLN A 205 18.76 -4.28 -2.72
CA GLN A 205 17.84 -4.49 -3.85
C GLN A 205 16.59 -3.63 -3.73
N LEU A 206 16.06 -3.45 -2.51
CA LEU A 206 14.90 -2.57 -2.27
C LEU A 206 15.22 -1.09 -2.49
N ALA A 207 16.44 -0.67 -2.18
CA ALA A 207 16.91 0.68 -2.40
C ALA A 207 17.22 0.97 -3.88
N GLY A 208 17.52 -0.08 -4.67
CA GLY A 208 17.86 0.03 -6.09
C GLY A 208 16.68 0.33 -7.00
N TYR A 209 17.01 0.65 -8.26
CA TYR A 209 16.02 0.87 -9.32
C TYR A 209 15.35 -0.44 -9.78
N ASP A 210 15.93 -1.59 -9.46
CA ASP A 210 15.45 -2.91 -9.88
C ASP A 210 14.40 -3.52 -8.94
N ILE A 211 13.80 -2.72 -8.06
CA ILE A 211 12.67 -3.17 -7.24
C ILE A 211 11.50 -3.53 -8.15
N ASN A 212 10.86 -4.67 -7.87
CA ASN A 212 9.70 -5.08 -8.65
C ASN A 212 8.53 -4.10 -8.43
N ASP A 213 7.97 -3.58 -9.53
CA ASP A 213 6.89 -2.56 -9.51
C ASP A 213 5.66 -3.00 -8.71
N SER A 214 5.38 -4.31 -8.68
CA SER A 214 4.23 -4.85 -7.93
C SER A 214 4.34 -4.63 -6.42
N ILE A 215 5.55 -4.45 -5.88
CA ILE A 215 5.77 -4.21 -4.44
C ILE A 215 6.33 -2.83 -4.13
N ALA A 216 6.88 -2.12 -5.12
CA ALA A 216 7.57 -0.85 -4.93
C ALA A 216 6.71 0.16 -4.15
N TRP A 217 5.48 0.38 -4.58
CA TRP A 217 4.57 1.33 -3.96
C TRP A 217 4.22 0.97 -2.50
N ILE A 218 4.12 -0.34 -2.16
CA ILE A 218 3.82 -0.79 -0.78
C ILE A 218 5.02 -0.52 0.12
N VAL A 219 6.23 -0.73 -0.40
CA VAL A 219 7.48 -0.43 0.30
C VAL A 219 7.62 1.07 0.51
N ASP A 220 7.36 1.88 -0.52
CA ASP A 220 7.40 3.35 -0.43
C ASP A 220 6.37 3.88 0.57
N ASP A 221 5.18 3.30 0.60
CA ASP A 221 4.14 3.67 1.55
C ASP A 221 4.56 3.33 3.00
N LEU A 222 5.19 2.17 3.24
CA LEU A 222 5.78 1.84 4.53
C LEU A 222 6.88 2.83 4.95
N VAL A 223 7.77 3.20 4.04
CA VAL A 223 8.81 4.19 4.28
C VAL A 223 8.22 5.53 4.68
N ASN A 224 7.20 5.99 3.95
CA ASN A 224 6.50 7.25 4.25
C ASN A 224 5.79 7.22 5.60
N ILE A 225 5.17 6.09 5.97
CA ILE A 225 4.56 5.88 7.28
C ILE A 225 5.62 5.97 8.38
N PHE A 226 6.77 5.32 8.20
CA PHE A 226 7.86 5.38 9.18
C PHE A 226 8.49 6.76 9.29
N ALA A 227 8.58 7.54 8.20
CA ALA A 227 9.09 8.91 8.23
C ALA A 227 8.28 9.82 9.16
N VAL A 228 6.95 9.60 9.28
CA VAL A 228 6.06 10.40 10.14
C VAL A 228 5.73 9.72 11.48
N THR A 229 6.33 8.57 11.76
CA THR A 229 6.09 7.81 13.00
C THR A 229 7.15 8.12 14.05
N ASP A 230 6.72 8.43 15.26
CA ASP A 230 7.62 8.51 16.42
C ASP A 230 7.82 7.08 16.98
N VAL A 231 8.86 6.40 16.49
CA VAL A 231 9.18 5.02 16.88
C VAL A 231 9.95 4.90 18.19
N LYS A 232 10.40 6.04 18.78
CA LYS A 232 11.21 6.07 20.01
C LYS A 232 10.34 6.32 21.27
N LYS A 233 9.03 6.48 21.11
CA LYS A 233 8.04 6.53 22.17
C LYS A 233 7.35 5.18 22.34
#